data_91c636dab26576aa3488ba8920965c74
#
_entry.id   91c636dab26576aa3488ba8920965c74
#
_cell.length_a   1.000
_cell.length_b   1.000
_cell.length_c   1.000
_cell.angle_alpha   90.00
_cell.angle_beta   90.00
_cell.angle_gamma   90.00
#
_symmetry.space_group_name_H-M   'P 1'
#
loop_
_entity.id
_entity.type
_entity.pdbx_description
1 polymer ?
#
loop_
_entity_poly.entity_id
_entity_poly.type
_entity_poly.pdbx_seq_one_letter_code
_entity_poly.pdbx_strand_id
1 'polypeptide(L)'
;MITKMRGFTLIETLLALAILAVLSAAAVMVLQNVIRADGLTREKSLQIAALQRAFRQIADDVTHIIPRRARNSDTFFFAGRFQLQSDDWGLAFSRSGWPNPLGILPRSEIQNVSYRLRQQRLERLSFDQQDPLTGSQPTVRVLLREVTAFRLRFYADRRWQETWDRPQRLPQGLEITLTL
;
A
#
# COMPACT_ATOMS: atom_id res chain seq x y z
N MET A 1 -4.30 72.98 -34.96
CA MET A 1 -5.32 72.14 -34.32
C MET A 1 -4.82 71.75 -32.95
N ILE A 2 -5.35 72.36 -31.88
CA ILE A 2 -4.93 72.08 -30.50
C ILE A 2 -5.87 70.99 -30.01
N THR A 3 -5.38 69.76 -29.89
CA THR A 3 -6.11 68.66 -29.29
C THR A 3 -6.25 68.89 -27.78
N LYS A 4 -7.48 69.13 -27.36
CA LYS A 4 -7.85 69.34 -25.96
C LYS A 4 -7.59 68.03 -25.17
N MET A 5 -6.53 67.92 -24.40
CA MET A 5 -6.28 66.84 -23.51
C MET A 5 -7.34 66.83 -22.41
N ARG A 6 -8.23 65.85 -22.41
CA ARG A 6 -9.19 65.62 -21.35
C ARG A 6 -8.49 64.86 -20.21
N GLY A 7 -8.41 65.49 -19.04
CA GLY A 7 -7.92 64.86 -17.83
C GLY A 7 -8.95 63.83 -17.28
N PHE A 8 -8.46 62.78 -16.59
CA PHE A 8 -9.34 61.82 -15.91
C PHE A 8 -10.13 62.47 -14.79
N THR A 9 -11.39 62.11 -14.66
CA THR A 9 -12.25 62.54 -13.55
C THR A 9 -12.01 61.69 -12.30
N LEU A 10 -12.21 62.28 -11.12
CA LEU A 10 -12.05 61.54 -9.83
C LEU A 10 -12.91 60.29 -9.77
N ILE A 11 -14.18 60.36 -10.34
CA ILE A 11 -15.10 59.26 -10.36
C ILE A 11 -14.61 58.09 -11.26
N GLU A 12 -13.94 58.40 -12.35
CA GLU A 12 -13.39 57.44 -13.30
C GLU A 12 -12.24 56.65 -12.69
N THR A 13 -11.37 57.32 -11.89
CA THR A 13 -10.30 56.67 -11.14
C THR A 13 -10.83 55.82 -9.99
N LEU A 14 -11.88 56.23 -9.28
CA LEU A 14 -12.53 55.47 -8.24
C LEU A 14 -13.19 54.18 -8.80
N LEU A 15 -13.89 54.37 -9.95
CA LEU A 15 -14.51 53.20 -10.62
C LEU A 15 -13.46 52.20 -11.09
N ALA A 16 -12.36 52.67 -11.68
CA ALA A 16 -11.27 51.78 -12.12
C ALA A 16 -10.64 51.02 -10.93
N LEU A 17 -10.42 51.69 -9.79
CA LEU A 17 -9.92 51.05 -8.59
C LEU A 17 -10.91 50.03 -8.03
N ALA A 18 -12.19 50.32 -8.02
CA ALA A 18 -13.22 49.39 -7.57
C ALA A 18 -13.26 48.13 -8.45
N ILE A 19 -13.22 48.28 -9.75
CA ILE A 19 -13.15 47.14 -10.68
C ILE A 19 -11.86 46.33 -10.46
N LEU A 20 -10.72 47.00 -10.33
CA LEU A 20 -9.47 46.34 -10.07
C LEU A 20 -9.49 45.53 -8.74
N ALA A 21 -10.10 46.10 -7.71
CA ALA A 21 -10.25 45.42 -6.42
C ALA A 21 -11.10 44.13 -6.56
N VAL A 22 -12.24 44.20 -7.27
CA VAL A 22 -13.11 43.03 -7.51
C VAL A 22 -12.38 41.97 -8.33
N LEU A 23 -11.69 42.35 -9.39
CA LEU A 23 -10.94 41.43 -10.24
C LEU A 23 -9.79 40.77 -9.45
N SER A 24 -9.10 41.52 -8.62
CA SER A 24 -8.03 41.01 -7.74
C SER A 24 -8.58 40.00 -6.72
N ALA A 25 -9.71 40.31 -6.09
CA ALA A 25 -10.37 39.40 -5.16
C ALA A 25 -10.82 38.09 -5.86
N ALA A 26 -11.40 38.20 -7.05
CA ALA A 26 -11.78 37.03 -7.85
C ALA A 26 -10.57 36.18 -8.24
N ALA A 27 -9.46 36.78 -8.65
CA ALA A 27 -8.22 36.07 -8.97
C ALA A 27 -7.64 35.32 -7.77
N VAL A 28 -7.65 35.94 -6.58
CA VAL A 28 -7.21 35.28 -5.33
C VAL A 28 -8.13 34.08 -4.97
N MET A 29 -9.44 34.22 -5.12
CA MET A 29 -10.37 33.10 -4.87
C MET A 29 -10.11 31.91 -5.81
N VAL A 30 -9.90 32.18 -7.10
CA VAL A 30 -9.57 31.11 -8.06
C VAL A 30 -8.27 30.42 -7.69
N LEU A 31 -7.23 31.17 -7.38
CA LEU A 31 -5.93 30.63 -6.98
C LEU A 31 -6.06 29.73 -5.71
N GLN A 32 -6.80 30.20 -4.71
CA GLN A 32 -7.02 29.41 -3.48
C GLN A 32 -7.75 28.10 -3.76
N ASN A 33 -8.74 28.12 -4.65
CA ASN A 33 -9.47 26.91 -5.05
C ASN A 33 -8.57 25.91 -5.77
N VAL A 34 -7.72 26.37 -6.67
CA VAL A 34 -6.72 25.53 -7.37
C VAL A 34 -5.76 24.89 -6.36
N ILE A 35 -5.20 25.65 -5.43
CA ILE A 35 -4.28 25.13 -4.40
C ILE A 35 -4.96 24.08 -3.52
N ARG A 36 -6.21 24.29 -3.11
CA ARG A 36 -6.97 23.31 -2.33
C ARG A 36 -7.24 22.03 -3.12
N ALA A 37 -7.64 22.14 -4.38
CA ALA A 37 -7.90 21.01 -5.26
C ALA A 37 -6.62 20.18 -5.49
N ASP A 38 -5.48 20.85 -5.69
CA ASP A 38 -4.18 20.17 -5.84
C ASP A 38 -3.80 19.38 -4.58
N GLY A 39 -3.98 19.96 -3.39
CA GLY A 39 -3.72 19.29 -2.12
C GLY A 39 -4.53 17.99 -1.95
N LEU A 40 -5.84 18.04 -2.20
CA LEU A 40 -6.73 16.88 -2.11
C LEU A 40 -6.37 15.80 -3.14
N THR A 41 -6.06 16.23 -4.37
CA THR A 41 -5.67 15.30 -5.45
C THR A 41 -4.36 14.60 -5.11
N ARG A 42 -3.39 15.31 -4.56
CA ARG A 42 -2.10 14.76 -4.17
C ARG A 42 -2.24 13.71 -3.06
N GLU A 43 -3.05 13.99 -2.04
CA GLU A 43 -3.31 13.04 -0.95
C GLU A 43 -3.92 11.75 -1.46
N LYS A 44 -4.99 11.84 -2.27
CA LYS A 44 -5.62 10.67 -2.92
C LYS A 44 -4.66 9.89 -3.79
N SER A 45 -3.82 10.58 -4.56
CA SER A 45 -2.81 9.94 -5.40
C SER A 45 -1.78 9.17 -4.58
N LEU A 46 -1.35 9.69 -3.44
CA LEU A 46 -0.43 9.00 -2.53
C LEU A 46 -1.06 7.75 -1.90
N GLN A 47 -2.33 7.82 -1.51
CA GLN A 47 -3.07 6.65 -1.01
C GLN A 47 -3.17 5.56 -2.07
N ILE A 48 -3.59 5.90 -3.29
CA ILE A 48 -3.69 4.95 -4.41
C ILE A 48 -2.31 4.34 -4.73
N ALA A 49 -1.26 5.14 -4.76
CA ALA A 49 0.09 4.65 -5.00
C ALA A 49 0.57 3.70 -3.89
N ALA A 50 0.21 3.95 -2.62
CA ALA A 50 0.50 3.05 -1.52
C ALA A 50 -0.22 1.71 -1.67
N LEU A 51 -1.52 1.72 -2.00
CA LEU A 51 -2.30 0.53 -2.31
C LEU A 51 -1.68 -0.28 -3.44
N GLN A 52 -1.36 0.36 -4.56
CA GLN A 52 -0.75 -0.32 -5.71
C GLN A 52 0.60 -0.96 -5.37
N ARG A 53 1.44 -0.30 -4.57
CA ARG A 53 2.72 -0.88 -4.11
C ARG A 53 2.49 -2.09 -3.21
N ALA A 54 1.53 -2.01 -2.28
CA ALA A 54 1.20 -3.11 -1.39
C ALA A 54 0.68 -4.33 -2.16
N PHE A 55 -0.27 -4.12 -3.07
CA PHE A 55 -0.81 -5.22 -3.89
C PHE A 55 0.23 -5.83 -4.83
N ARG A 56 1.10 -5.03 -5.44
CA ARG A 56 2.22 -5.57 -6.25
C ARG A 56 3.14 -6.45 -5.40
N GLN A 57 3.49 -6.00 -4.19
CA GLN A 57 4.33 -6.78 -3.29
C GLN A 57 3.67 -8.10 -2.90
N ILE A 58 2.38 -8.06 -2.54
CA ILE A 58 1.61 -9.26 -2.19
C ILE A 58 1.50 -10.20 -3.39
N ALA A 59 1.15 -9.68 -4.57
CA ALA A 59 1.04 -10.47 -5.79
C ALA A 59 2.37 -11.12 -6.17
N ASP A 60 3.48 -10.38 -6.09
CA ASP A 60 4.82 -10.91 -6.32
C ASP A 60 5.16 -12.04 -5.34
N ASP A 61 4.93 -11.83 -4.05
CA ASP A 61 5.20 -12.84 -3.04
C ASP A 61 4.35 -14.11 -3.26
N VAL A 62 3.05 -13.94 -3.55
CA VAL A 62 2.10 -15.06 -3.76
C VAL A 62 2.41 -15.82 -5.06
N THR A 63 2.80 -15.13 -6.12
CA THR A 63 3.14 -15.78 -7.41
C THR A 63 4.39 -16.66 -7.29
N HIS A 64 5.29 -16.32 -6.39
CA HIS A 64 6.53 -17.06 -6.18
C HIS A 64 6.48 -18.05 -5.01
N ILE A 65 5.29 -18.37 -4.49
CA ILE A 65 5.14 -19.39 -3.43
C ILE A 65 5.71 -20.72 -3.89
N ILE A 66 6.47 -21.37 -3.02
CA ILE A 66 7.03 -22.70 -3.24
C ILE A 66 6.57 -23.66 -2.15
N PRO A 67 6.31 -24.94 -2.47
CA PRO A 67 5.94 -25.98 -1.50
C PRO A 67 7.18 -26.43 -0.74
N ARG A 68 7.63 -25.61 0.20
CA ARG A 68 8.78 -25.90 1.03
C ARG A 68 8.45 -25.79 2.51
N ARG A 69 8.91 -26.75 3.31
CA ARG A 69 8.82 -26.71 4.77
C ARG A 69 9.93 -25.81 5.33
N ALA A 70 9.59 -24.96 6.28
CA ALA A 70 10.59 -24.36 7.14
C ALA A 70 11.11 -25.42 8.12
N ARG A 71 12.36 -25.30 8.60
CA ARG A 71 13.01 -26.29 9.47
C ARG A 71 12.17 -26.66 10.71
N ASN A 72 11.42 -25.72 11.25
CA ASN A 72 10.62 -25.87 12.46
C ASN A 72 9.11 -25.91 12.18
N SER A 73 8.68 -26.21 10.96
CA SER A 73 7.28 -26.25 10.57
C SER A 73 7.01 -27.37 9.57
N ASP A 74 6.01 -28.19 9.86
CA ASP A 74 5.53 -29.21 8.93
C ASP A 74 4.62 -28.66 7.83
N THR A 75 4.48 -27.33 7.73
CA THR A 75 3.56 -26.70 6.81
C THR A 75 4.30 -26.00 5.67
N PHE A 76 3.77 -26.12 4.44
CA PHE A 76 4.21 -25.32 3.28
C PHE A 76 3.59 -23.94 3.26
N PHE A 77 2.36 -23.88 3.74
CA PHE A 77 1.51 -22.72 3.70
C PHE A 77 0.65 -22.70 4.96
N PHE A 78 0.69 -21.62 5.67
CA PHE A 78 -0.08 -21.42 6.89
C PHE A 78 -0.98 -20.21 6.73
N ALA A 79 -2.26 -20.35 7.04
CA ALA A 79 -3.20 -19.25 7.14
C ALA A 79 -4.18 -19.51 8.28
N GLY A 80 -4.35 -18.54 9.16
CA GLY A 80 -5.24 -18.67 10.31
C GLY A 80 -5.64 -17.32 10.88
N ARG A 81 -6.82 -17.28 11.50
CA ARG A 81 -7.30 -16.08 12.20
C ARG A 81 -6.65 -15.97 13.56
N PHE A 82 -6.31 -14.74 13.93
CA PHE A 82 -5.67 -14.42 15.23
C PHE A 82 -4.37 -15.18 15.49
N GLN A 83 -3.70 -15.59 14.43
CA GLN A 83 -2.41 -16.27 14.46
C GLN A 83 -1.28 -15.33 14.01
N LEU A 84 -0.03 -15.70 14.24
CA LEU A 84 1.14 -14.88 13.89
C LEU A 84 1.13 -13.49 14.54
N GLN A 85 0.48 -13.33 15.69
CA GLN A 85 0.25 -12.05 16.37
C GLN A 85 -0.56 -11.06 15.51
N SER A 86 -1.46 -11.57 14.68
CA SER A 86 -2.37 -10.78 13.86
C SER A 86 -3.66 -10.47 14.60
N ASP A 87 -4.17 -9.25 14.41
CA ASP A 87 -5.48 -8.81 14.93
C ASP A 87 -6.65 -9.38 14.09
N ASP A 88 -6.37 -10.00 12.94
CA ASP A 88 -7.32 -10.69 12.08
C ASP A 88 -6.62 -11.92 11.46
N TRP A 89 -6.61 -12.08 10.14
CA TRP A 89 -5.92 -13.18 9.49
C TRP A 89 -4.38 -13.00 9.53
N GLY A 90 -3.68 -14.13 9.71
CA GLY A 90 -2.25 -14.26 9.49
C GLY A 90 -1.99 -15.24 8.35
N LEU A 91 -0.97 -14.97 7.55
CA LEU A 91 -0.56 -15.75 6.40
C LEU A 91 0.96 -15.96 6.43
N ALA A 92 1.45 -17.17 6.23
CA ALA A 92 2.89 -17.45 6.15
C ALA A 92 3.18 -18.54 5.13
N PHE A 93 4.27 -18.35 4.36
CA PHE A 93 4.74 -19.26 3.33
C PHE A 93 6.20 -19.02 2.99
N SER A 94 6.80 -19.96 2.27
CA SER A 94 8.10 -19.77 1.64
C SER A 94 7.93 -19.35 0.19
N ARG A 95 8.72 -18.37 -0.24
CA ARG A 95 8.78 -17.92 -1.64
C ARG A 95 10.19 -18.06 -2.21
N SER A 96 10.28 -18.25 -3.54
CA SER A 96 11.50 -18.13 -4.32
C SER A 96 11.68 -16.70 -4.87
N GLY A 97 12.78 -16.49 -5.60
CA GLY A 97 13.01 -15.26 -6.35
C GLY A 97 13.48 -14.08 -5.49
N TRP A 98 14.03 -14.34 -4.30
CA TRP A 98 14.75 -13.30 -3.57
C TRP A 98 16.08 -13.00 -4.29
N PRO A 99 16.29 -11.75 -4.77
CA PRO A 99 17.42 -11.46 -5.63
C PRO A 99 18.76 -11.78 -4.97
N ASN A 100 19.51 -12.71 -5.58
CA ASN A 100 20.89 -13.00 -5.25
C ASN A 100 21.70 -13.11 -6.56
N PRO A 101 21.95 -11.98 -7.25
CA PRO A 101 22.61 -11.97 -8.54
C PRO A 101 23.96 -12.68 -8.44
N LEU A 102 24.17 -13.67 -9.33
CA LEU A 102 25.39 -14.47 -9.41
C LEU A 102 25.74 -15.25 -8.13
N GLY A 103 24.82 -15.39 -7.17
CA GLY A 103 25.10 -16.08 -5.92
C GLY A 103 26.15 -15.41 -5.02
N ILE A 104 26.43 -14.12 -5.23
CA ILE A 104 27.52 -13.39 -4.54
C ILE A 104 27.21 -13.18 -3.05
N LEU A 105 25.92 -13.04 -2.70
CA LEU A 105 25.53 -12.82 -1.31
C LEU A 105 25.43 -14.15 -0.55
N PRO A 106 25.87 -14.23 0.72
CA PRO A 106 25.77 -15.44 1.52
C PRO A 106 24.33 -15.68 2.03
N ARG A 107 23.36 -15.73 1.10
CA ARG A 107 21.95 -15.95 1.38
C ARG A 107 21.27 -16.80 0.31
N SER A 108 20.20 -17.47 0.69
CA SER A 108 19.35 -18.21 -0.24
C SER A 108 18.50 -17.28 -1.11
N GLU A 109 18.11 -17.76 -2.29
CA GLU A 109 17.05 -17.14 -3.12
C GLU A 109 15.65 -17.42 -2.57
N ILE A 110 15.54 -18.25 -1.54
CA ILE A 110 14.29 -18.58 -0.87
C ILE A 110 14.16 -17.72 0.39
N GLN A 111 12.99 -17.14 0.58
CA GLN A 111 12.67 -16.31 1.73
C GLN A 111 11.37 -16.77 2.40
N ASN A 112 11.38 -16.87 3.73
CA ASN A 112 10.15 -17.05 4.50
C ASN A 112 9.49 -15.71 4.71
N VAL A 113 8.22 -15.62 4.34
CA VAL A 113 7.41 -14.40 4.37
C VAL A 113 6.15 -14.67 5.17
N SER A 114 5.74 -13.71 5.96
CA SER A 114 4.44 -13.70 6.59
C SER A 114 3.77 -12.33 6.52
N TYR A 115 2.46 -12.35 6.55
CA TYR A 115 1.59 -11.18 6.55
C TYR A 115 0.72 -11.21 7.77
N ARG A 116 0.55 -10.06 8.40
CA ARG A 116 -0.37 -9.88 9.52
C ARG A 116 -0.97 -8.50 9.54
N LEU A 117 -2.14 -8.39 10.12
CA LEU A 117 -2.74 -7.12 10.52
C LEU A 117 -2.38 -6.86 11.98
N ARG A 118 -1.79 -5.71 12.29
CA ARG A 118 -1.49 -5.32 13.67
C ARG A 118 -1.66 -3.82 13.84
N GLN A 119 -2.49 -3.41 14.79
CA GLN A 119 -2.76 -2.00 15.08
C GLN A 119 -3.13 -1.22 13.81
N GLN A 120 -4.08 -1.73 13.04
CA GLN A 120 -4.53 -1.17 11.75
C GLN A 120 -3.41 -1.01 10.70
N ARG A 121 -2.34 -1.81 10.81
CA ARG A 121 -1.25 -1.83 9.84
C ARG A 121 -1.12 -3.22 9.24
N LEU A 122 -1.16 -3.29 7.92
CA LEU A 122 -0.79 -4.51 7.21
C LEU A 122 0.74 -4.59 7.17
N GLU A 123 1.27 -5.57 7.87
CA GLU A 123 2.70 -5.81 8.00
C GLU A 123 3.12 -7.03 7.19
N ARG A 124 4.22 -6.88 6.45
CA ARG A 124 4.97 -7.99 5.86
C ARG A 124 6.20 -8.26 6.71
N LEU A 125 6.34 -9.50 7.15
CA LEU A 125 7.50 -9.96 7.90
C LEU A 125 8.33 -10.86 7.00
N SER A 126 9.64 -10.73 7.06
CA SER A 126 10.55 -11.59 6.30
C SER A 126 11.82 -11.85 7.10
N PHE A 127 12.42 -13.00 6.86
CA PHE A 127 13.73 -13.34 7.44
C PHE A 127 14.79 -13.28 6.37
N ASP A 128 15.97 -12.77 6.73
CA ASP A 128 17.13 -12.73 5.84
C ASP A 128 17.79 -14.10 5.69
N GLN A 129 17.50 -15.00 6.61
CA GLN A 129 17.93 -16.39 6.55
C GLN A 129 16.74 -17.30 6.25
N GLN A 130 16.98 -18.32 5.46
CA GLN A 130 15.97 -19.27 5.05
C GLN A 130 15.38 -20.08 6.21
N ASP A 131 16.24 -20.50 7.14
CA ASP A 131 15.89 -21.21 8.37
C ASP A 131 16.43 -20.40 9.56
N PRO A 132 15.68 -19.40 10.04
CA PRO A 132 16.13 -18.54 11.11
C PRO A 132 16.33 -19.34 12.42
N LEU A 133 17.35 -18.99 13.16
CA LEU A 133 17.59 -19.57 14.48
C LEU A 133 16.46 -19.21 15.45
N THR A 134 16.25 -20.05 16.46
CA THR A 134 15.28 -19.76 17.52
C THR A 134 15.61 -18.41 18.16
N GLY A 135 14.63 -17.50 18.20
CA GLY A 135 14.81 -16.14 18.72
C GLY A 135 15.20 -15.09 17.68
N SER A 136 15.45 -15.47 16.41
CA SER A 136 15.67 -14.50 15.35
C SER A 136 14.44 -13.61 15.16
N GLN A 137 14.67 -12.30 15.05
CA GLN A 137 13.60 -11.35 14.78
C GLN A 137 13.43 -11.15 13.27
N PRO A 138 12.19 -11.17 12.76
CA PRO A 138 11.95 -10.86 11.36
C PRO A 138 12.12 -9.37 11.07
N THR A 139 12.51 -9.05 9.87
CA THR A 139 12.38 -7.69 9.34
C THR A 139 10.90 -7.38 9.09
N VAL A 140 10.38 -6.37 9.77
CA VAL A 140 8.98 -5.94 9.66
C VAL A 140 8.87 -4.74 8.75
N ARG A 141 8.04 -4.85 7.70
CA ARG A 141 7.74 -3.77 6.76
C ARG A 141 6.25 -3.47 6.76
N VAL A 142 5.86 -2.26 7.13
CA VAL A 142 4.49 -1.80 7.01
C VAL A 142 4.19 -1.53 5.54
N LEU A 143 3.20 -2.23 4.98
CA LEU A 143 2.76 -2.06 3.59
C LEU A 143 1.64 -1.03 3.46
N LEU A 144 0.67 -1.09 4.37
CA LEU A 144 -0.49 -0.20 4.41
C LEU A 144 -0.80 0.20 5.85
N ARG A 145 -1.36 1.38 6.02
CA ARG A 145 -1.92 1.89 7.27
C ARG A 145 -3.44 2.02 7.14
N GLU A 146 -4.12 2.19 8.25
CA GLU A 146 -5.57 2.37 8.31
C GLU A 146 -6.36 1.16 7.76
N VAL A 147 -5.76 -0.03 7.84
CA VAL A 147 -6.41 -1.29 7.45
C VAL A 147 -7.23 -1.79 8.63
N THR A 148 -8.54 -1.91 8.43
CA THR A 148 -9.49 -2.36 9.47
C THR A 148 -9.79 -3.86 9.40
N ALA A 149 -9.61 -4.49 8.24
CA ALA A 149 -9.77 -5.94 8.09
C ALA A 149 -8.80 -6.51 7.05
N PHE A 150 -8.31 -7.71 7.33
CA PHE A 150 -7.49 -8.53 6.44
C PHE A 150 -8.11 -9.91 6.36
N ARG A 151 -8.74 -10.24 5.24
CA ARG A 151 -9.47 -11.50 5.04
C ARG A 151 -8.86 -12.32 3.93
N LEU A 152 -8.93 -13.65 4.09
CA LEU A 152 -8.40 -14.62 3.15
C LEU A 152 -9.48 -15.62 2.76
N ARG A 153 -9.52 -16.02 1.48
CA ARG A 153 -10.26 -17.16 0.97
C ARG A 153 -9.39 -17.98 0.05
N PHE A 154 -9.61 -19.27 0.03
CA PHE A 154 -8.75 -20.24 -0.64
C PHE A 154 -9.52 -21.00 -1.69
N TYR A 155 -8.98 -21.11 -2.89
CA TYR A 155 -9.59 -21.89 -3.96
C TYR A 155 -8.93 -23.26 -4.05
N ALA A 156 -9.72 -24.31 -3.87
CA ALA A 156 -9.30 -25.68 -4.06
C ALA A 156 -10.53 -26.58 -4.33
N ASP A 157 -10.31 -27.70 -5.00
CA ASP A 157 -11.36 -28.65 -5.33
C ASP A 157 -12.57 -28.00 -6.02
N ARG A 158 -12.31 -27.04 -6.92
CA ARG A 158 -13.31 -26.27 -7.71
C ARG A 158 -14.25 -25.40 -6.86
N ARG A 159 -13.87 -25.04 -5.64
CA ARG A 159 -14.68 -24.18 -4.77
C ARG A 159 -13.80 -23.24 -3.93
N TRP A 160 -14.38 -22.11 -3.55
CA TRP A 160 -13.81 -21.21 -2.55
C TRP A 160 -14.09 -21.72 -1.15
N GLN A 161 -13.09 -21.66 -0.27
CA GLN A 161 -13.12 -22.10 1.12
C GLN A 161 -12.70 -20.96 2.02
N GLU A 162 -13.36 -20.86 3.19
CA GLU A 162 -13.07 -19.82 4.19
C GLU A 162 -11.88 -20.19 5.12
N THR A 163 -11.49 -21.47 5.14
CA THR A 163 -10.38 -21.99 5.96
C THR A 163 -9.45 -22.84 5.12
N TRP A 164 -8.20 -22.95 5.56
CA TRP A 164 -7.20 -23.79 4.91
C TRP A 164 -6.59 -24.77 5.91
N ASP A 165 -7.10 -26.01 5.89
CA ASP A 165 -6.72 -27.07 6.83
C ASP A 165 -5.76 -28.10 6.20
N ARG A 166 -5.08 -27.73 5.09
CA ARG A 166 -4.17 -28.60 4.33
C ARG A 166 -2.74 -28.09 4.40
N PRO A 167 -2.02 -28.32 5.52
CA PRO A 167 -0.71 -27.70 5.76
C PRO A 167 0.36 -28.10 4.75
N GLN A 168 0.22 -29.26 4.10
CA GLN A 168 1.16 -29.81 3.12
C GLN A 168 0.72 -29.61 1.67
N ARG A 169 -0.28 -28.77 1.42
CA ARG A 169 -0.74 -28.40 0.08
C ARG A 169 -0.82 -26.89 -0.07
N LEU A 170 -0.62 -26.41 -1.28
CA LEU A 170 -0.90 -25.03 -1.63
C LEU A 170 -2.32 -24.90 -2.17
N PRO A 171 -3.04 -23.83 -1.88
CA PRO A 171 -4.28 -23.52 -2.56
C PRO A 171 -4.02 -23.24 -4.04
N GLN A 172 -4.99 -23.56 -4.91
CA GLN A 172 -4.93 -23.26 -6.34
C GLN A 172 -5.14 -21.75 -6.61
N GLY A 173 -5.80 -21.06 -5.71
CA GLY A 173 -6.00 -19.61 -5.74
C GLY A 173 -6.16 -19.06 -4.33
N LEU A 174 -5.73 -17.81 -4.16
CA LEU A 174 -5.83 -17.05 -2.92
C LEU A 174 -6.52 -15.73 -3.21
N GLU A 175 -7.62 -15.48 -2.51
CA GLU A 175 -8.30 -14.18 -2.49
C GLU A 175 -7.90 -13.43 -1.23
N ILE A 176 -7.46 -12.21 -1.40
CA ILE A 176 -7.05 -11.33 -0.31
C ILE A 176 -7.93 -10.09 -0.35
N THR A 177 -8.69 -9.86 0.71
CA THR A 177 -9.54 -8.69 0.87
C THR A 177 -9.01 -7.80 1.99
N LEU A 178 -8.74 -6.55 1.67
CA LEU A 178 -8.34 -5.51 2.62
C LEU A 178 -9.46 -4.48 2.73
N THR A 179 -9.83 -4.11 3.96
CA THR A 179 -10.75 -3.00 4.24
C THR A 179 -9.95 -1.86 4.86
N LEU A 180 -10.12 -0.66 4.33
CA LEU A 180 -9.50 0.58 4.81
C LEU A 180 -10.51 1.42 5.56
#